data_8b3b4eb6cce24e44a1945e51c8f3bd4a
#
_entry.id   8b3b4eb6cce24e44a1945e51c8f3bd4a
#
_cell.length_a   1.000
_cell.length_b   1.000
_cell.length_c   1.000
_cell.angle_alpha   90.00
_cell.angle_beta   90.00
_cell.angle_gamma   90.00
#
_symmetry.space_group_name_H-M   'P 1'
#
loop_
_entity.id
_entity.type
_entity.pdbx_description
1 polymer ?
#
loop_
_entity_poly.entity_id
_entity_poly.type
_entity_poly.pdbx_seq_one_letter_code
_entity_poly.pdbx_strand_id
1 'polypeptide(L)'
;MPTALITGAGGGIGSAIAAALAPTHTLLLGGRPSARLDTVADRLGATTFPLDLTDTDTIEASCEIVDELEVLVHNAGVSVPGRVAESHVDEWRATFDVNVFGAVALTLALLPALRRARGQVVFINSGSGRNVSPGMAAYSASKFALRAFADSLRTDEPGLRVTTVYPGRTDTDMQRELVAFEGGEYDPAKFLRPDTVAEAVANVVATPRDGEVHEVVIRPGPR
;
A
#
# COMPACT_ATOMS: atom_id res chain seq x y z
N MET A 1 -20.99 1.71 9.26
CA MET A 1 -19.71 2.46 9.13
C MET A 1 -19.23 2.27 7.71
N PRO A 2 -18.55 3.25 7.11
CA PRO A 2 -17.93 3.08 5.79
C PRO A 2 -16.91 1.93 5.80
N THR A 3 -16.72 1.26 4.67
CA THR A 3 -15.83 0.10 4.55
C THR A 3 -14.47 0.52 4.00
N ALA A 4 -13.39 0.04 4.64
CA ALA A 4 -12.02 0.24 4.16
C ALA A 4 -11.31 -1.11 3.97
N LEU A 5 -10.73 -1.31 2.79
CA LEU A 5 -9.88 -2.45 2.47
C LEU A 5 -8.42 -2.01 2.44
N ILE A 6 -7.57 -2.67 3.22
CA ILE A 6 -6.14 -2.38 3.32
C ILE A 6 -5.34 -3.62 2.90
N THR A 7 -4.55 -3.54 1.84
CA THR A 7 -3.68 -4.64 1.43
C THR A 7 -2.37 -4.66 2.23
N GLY A 8 -1.81 -5.85 2.47
CA GLY A 8 -0.60 -6.00 3.27
C GLY A 8 -0.81 -5.63 4.75
N ALA A 9 -2.01 -5.86 5.26
CA ALA A 9 -2.41 -5.44 6.61
C ALA A 9 -1.80 -6.25 7.76
N GLY A 10 -1.10 -7.36 7.47
CA GLY A 10 -0.51 -8.23 8.49
C GLY A 10 0.71 -7.64 9.23
N GLY A 11 1.18 -6.44 8.89
CA GLY A 11 2.32 -5.84 9.59
C GLY A 11 2.75 -4.48 9.04
N GLY A 12 3.78 -3.92 9.66
CA GLY A 12 4.39 -2.66 9.25
C GLY A 12 3.38 -1.51 9.07
N ILE A 13 3.48 -0.80 7.96
CA ILE A 13 2.61 0.35 7.65
C ILE A 13 1.14 -0.09 7.53
N GLY A 14 0.85 -1.26 6.92
CA GLY A 14 -0.53 -1.72 6.71
C GLY A 14 -1.30 -1.95 8.02
N SER A 15 -0.67 -2.59 9.01
CA SER A 15 -1.29 -2.81 10.32
C SER A 15 -1.49 -1.51 11.10
N ALA A 16 -0.58 -0.53 10.93
CA ALA A 16 -0.73 0.79 11.54
C ALA A 16 -1.87 1.58 10.88
N ILE A 17 -2.00 1.54 9.53
CA ILE A 17 -3.13 2.16 8.81
C ILE A 17 -4.46 1.53 9.26
N ALA A 18 -4.50 0.19 9.37
CA ALA A 18 -5.70 -0.50 9.86
C ALA A 18 -6.10 0.00 11.26
N ALA A 19 -5.13 0.11 12.18
CA ALA A 19 -5.38 0.64 13.52
C ALA A 19 -5.88 2.10 13.51
N ALA A 20 -5.33 2.95 12.65
CA ALA A 20 -5.73 4.35 12.53
C ALA A 20 -7.14 4.52 11.94
N LEU A 21 -7.58 3.62 11.04
CA LEU A 21 -8.91 3.68 10.42
C LEU A 21 -10.00 2.93 11.22
N ALA A 22 -9.62 2.00 12.10
CA ALA A 22 -10.55 1.17 12.89
C ALA A 22 -11.65 1.98 13.65
N PRO A 23 -11.35 3.18 14.23
CA PRO A 23 -12.39 3.94 14.94
C PRO A 23 -13.51 4.45 14.04
N THR A 24 -13.31 4.54 12.74
CA THR A 24 -14.22 5.20 11.80
C THR A 24 -14.70 4.31 10.64
N HIS A 25 -14.09 3.15 10.44
CA HIS A 25 -14.38 2.25 9.30
C HIS A 25 -14.57 0.80 9.74
N THR A 26 -15.43 0.08 9.03
CA THR A 26 -15.40 -1.38 9.02
C THR A 26 -14.21 -1.83 8.17
N LEU A 27 -13.37 -2.70 8.71
CA LEU A 27 -12.10 -3.04 8.08
C LEU A 27 -12.14 -4.41 7.41
N LEU A 28 -11.67 -4.45 6.16
CA LEU A 28 -11.26 -5.64 5.42
C LEU A 28 -9.73 -5.65 5.35
N LEU A 29 -9.11 -6.64 6.00
CA LEU A 29 -7.65 -6.74 6.07
C LEU A 29 -7.14 -7.69 5.00
N GLY A 30 -6.66 -7.11 3.89
CA GLY A 30 -6.19 -7.84 2.72
C GLY A 30 -4.76 -8.37 2.89
N GLY A 31 -4.58 -9.64 2.56
CA GLY A 31 -3.28 -10.29 2.54
C GLY A 31 -3.36 -11.80 2.44
N ARG A 32 -2.21 -12.43 2.23
CA ARG A 32 -2.13 -13.89 2.27
C ARG A 32 -2.47 -14.39 3.67
N PRO A 33 -3.24 -15.49 3.80
CA PRO A 33 -3.58 -16.07 5.10
C PRO A 33 -2.32 -16.30 5.96
N SER A 34 -2.34 -15.78 7.17
CA SER A 34 -1.20 -15.90 8.09
C SER A 34 -1.61 -15.54 9.52
N ALA A 35 -0.96 -16.16 10.51
CA ALA A 35 -1.16 -15.83 11.91
C ALA A 35 -0.93 -14.33 12.24
N ARG A 36 -0.05 -13.65 11.50
CA ARG A 36 0.15 -12.20 11.65
C ARG A 36 -1.10 -11.40 11.25
N LEU A 37 -1.73 -11.77 10.11
CA LEU A 37 -2.95 -11.12 9.64
C LEU A 37 -4.11 -11.37 10.62
N ASP A 38 -4.27 -12.62 11.07
CA ASP A 38 -5.30 -13.02 12.03
C ASP A 38 -5.14 -12.25 13.34
N THR A 39 -3.92 -12.15 13.87
CA THR A 39 -3.63 -11.38 15.10
C THR A 39 -4.03 -9.90 14.97
N VAL A 40 -3.80 -9.29 13.81
CA VAL A 40 -4.21 -7.89 13.57
C VAL A 40 -5.73 -7.80 13.47
N ALA A 41 -6.38 -8.73 12.79
CA ALA A 41 -7.83 -8.78 12.67
C ALA A 41 -8.52 -8.93 14.03
N ASP A 42 -8.09 -9.89 14.84
CA ASP A 42 -8.62 -10.12 16.19
C ASP A 42 -8.48 -8.89 17.08
N ARG A 43 -7.29 -8.27 17.07
CA ARG A 43 -7.02 -7.07 17.87
C ARG A 43 -7.91 -5.89 17.51
N LEU A 44 -8.27 -5.74 16.25
CA LEU A 44 -9.05 -4.60 15.74
C LEU A 44 -10.54 -4.91 15.56
N GLY A 45 -10.98 -6.15 15.79
CA GLY A 45 -12.34 -6.58 15.49
C GLY A 45 -12.64 -6.49 13.98
N ALA A 46 -11.65 -6.75 13.15
CA ALA A 46 -11.72 -6.62 11.71
C ALA A 46 -11.92 -7.99 11.03
N THR A 47 -12.34 -7.95 9.77
CA THR A 47 -12.47 -9.16 8.94
C THR A 47 -11.23 -9.35 8.09
N THR A 48 -10.65 -10.54 8.08
CA THR A 48 -9.60 -10.89 7.12
C THR A 48 -10.20 -11.00 5.72
N PHE A 49 -9.45 -10.52 4.74
CA PHE A 49 -9.77 -10.61 3.32
C PHE A 49 -8.64 -11.36 2.61
N PRO A 50 -8.74 -12.70 2.50
CA PRO A 50 -7.70 -13.52 1.88
C PRO A 50 -7.42 -13.06 0.45
N LEU A 51 -6.18 -12.67 0.17
CA LEU A 51 -5.79 -12.07 -1.10
C LEU A 51 -4.33 -12.38 -1.41
N ASP A 52 -4.07 -12.99 -2.56
CA ASP A 52 -2.74 -13.05 -3.15
C ASP A 52 -2.70 -12.16 -4.40
N LEU A 53 -1.91 -11.11 -4.35
CA LEU A 53 -1.80 -10.13 -5.45
C LEU A 53 -1.10 -10.70 -6.70
N THR A 54 -0.53 -11.88 -6.62
CA THR A 54 0.07 -12.58 -7.77
C THR A 54 -0.92 -13.48 -8.51
N ASP A 55 -2.10 -13.71 -7.93
CA ASP A 55 -3.15 -14.56 -8.48
C ASP A 55 -4.36 -13.71 -8.89
N THR A 56 -4.36 -13.26 -10.13
CA THR A 56 -5.39 -12.34 -10.65
C THR A 56 -6.78 -12.96 -10.70
N ASP A 57 -6.88 -14.26 -10.88
CA ASP A 57 -8.18 -14.97 -10.98
C ASP A 57 -8.86 -15.04 -9.59
N THR A 58 -8.08 -15.28 -8.54
CA THR A 58 -8.61 -15.27 -7.17
C THR A 58 -8.94 -13.87 -6.67
N ILE A 59 -8.29 -12.83 -7.18
CA ILE A 59 -8.61 -11.42 -6.87
C ILE A 59 -10.05 -11.11 -7.29
N GLU A 60 -10.42 -11.41 -8.54
CA GLU A 60 -11.76 -11.10 -9.06
C GLU A 60 -12.85 -11.80 -8.23
N ALA A 61 -12.70 -13.11 -8.01
CA ALA A 61 -13.65 -13.88 -7.22
C ALA A 61 -13.79 -13.37 -5.77
N SER A 62 -12.69 -12.98 -5.13
CA SER A 62 -12.70 -12.43 -3.77
C SER A 62 -13.43 -11.08 -3.69
N CYS A 63 -13.41 -10.30 -4.76
CA CYS A 63 -14.02 -8.97 -4.79
C CYS A 63 -15.53 -8.98 -5.02
N GLU A 64 -16.12 -10.08 -5.52
CA GLU A 64 -17.57 -10.19 -5.78
C GLU A 64 -18.44 -9.90 -4.55
N ILE A 65 -17.94 -10.19 -3.37
CA ILE A 65 -18.68 -9.98 -2.10
C ILE A 65 -18.65 -8.53 -1.62
N VAL A 66 -17.87 -7.65 -2.24
CA VAL A 66 -17.73 -6.25 -1.84
C VAL A 66 -18.70 -5.38 -2.66
N ASP A 67 -19.83 -5.05 -2.06
CA ASP A 67 -20.84 -4.25 -2.76
C ASP A 67 -20.49 -2.76 -2.83
N GLU A 68 -20.09 -2.15 -1.69
CA GLU A 68 -19.65 -0.76 -1.61
C GLU A 68 -18.30 -0.67 -0.89
N LEU A 69 -17.41 0.19 -1.41
CA LEU A 69 -16.08 0.38 -0.82
C LEU A 69 -15.71 1.87 -0.79
N GLU A 70 -15.64 2.45 0.39
CA GLU A 70 -15.31 3.86 0.56
C GLU A 70 -13.82 4.13 0.54
N VAL A 71 -12.99 3.18 1.00
CA VAL A 71 -11.53 3.35 1.03
C VAL A 71 -10.83 2.08 0.59
N LEU A 72 -9.99 2.19 -0.44
CA LEU A 72 -9.04 1.16 -0.84
C LEU A 72 -7.63 1.65 -0.58
N VAL A 73 -6.87 0.94 0.27
CA VAL A 73 -5.45 1.25 0.52
C VAL A 73 -4.56 0.17 -0.10
N HIS A 74 -3.89 0.52 -1.19
CA HIS A 74 -2.81 -0.27 -1.78
C HIS A 74 -1.53 -0.07 -0.98
N ASN A 75 -1.32 -0.93 0.03
CA ASN A 75 -0.13 -0.90 0.88
C ASN A 75 0.78 -2.10 0.65
N ALA A 76 0.24 -3.24 0.23
CA ALA A 76 1.07 -4.40 -0.06
C ALA A 76 2.16 -4.07 -1.09
N GLY A 77 3.34 -4.63 -0.88
CA GLY A 77 4.47 -4.47 -1.78
C GLY A 77 5.66 -5.28 -1.32
N VAL A 78 6.51 -5.59 -2.27
CA VAL A 78 7.78 -6.31 -2.06
C VAL A 78 8.94 -5.50 -2.61
N SER A 79 10.12 -5.72 -2.05
CA SER A 79 11.37 -5.12 -2.52
C SER A 79 12.45 -6.20 -2.47
N VAL A 80 13.10 -6.43 -3.59
CA VAL A 80 14.29 -7.27 -3.69
C VAL A 80 15.46 -6.33 -4.01
N PRO A 81 16.30 -5.98 -3.01
CA PRO A 81 17.49 -5.17 -3.26
C PRO A 81 18.48 -5.94 -4.11
N GLY A 82 19.05 -5.28 -5.13
CA GLY A 82 20.05 -5.86 -6.00
C GLY A 82 20.57 -4.85 -7.02
N ARG A 83 21.83 -4.97 -7.40
CA ARG A 83 22.43 -4.16 -8.47
C ARG A 83 21.93 -4.62 -9.81
N VAL A 84 21.74 -3.70 -10.77
CA VAL A 84 21.23 -4.03 -12.11
C VAL A 84 22.03 -5.15 -12.77
N ALA A 85 23.37 -5.13 -12.66
CA ALA A 85 24.24 -6.12 -13.27
C ALA A 85 24.12 -7.53 -12.64
N GLU A 86 23.53 -7.62 -11.46
CA GLU A 86 23.40 -8.86 -10.67
C GLU A 86 21.95 -9.34 -10.62
N SER A 87 20.99 -8.52 -11.09
CA SER A 87 19.56 -8.83 -11.02
C SER A 87 19.11 -9.79 -12.12
N HIS A 88 18.16 -10.63 -11.81
CA HIS A 88 17.50 -11.54 -12.74
C HIS A 88 16.11 -11.04 -13.14
N VAL A 89 15.71 -11.28 -14.39
CA VAL A 89 14.38 -10.85 -14.91
C VAL A 89 13.23 -11.38 -14.07
N ASP A 90 13.37 -12.56 -13.46
CA ASP A 90 12.32 -13.14 -12.62
C ASP A 90 12.11 -12.36 -11.31
N GLU A 91 13.15 -11.74 -10.75
CA GLU A 91 13.02 -10.81 -9.60
C GLU A 91 12.23 -9.55 -9.97
N TRP A 92 12.46 -9.06 -11.21
CA TRP A 92 11.68 -7.93 -11.75
C TRP A 92 10.21 -8.31 -11.92
N ARG A 93 9.93 -9.48 -12.54
CA ARG A 93 8.57 -9.99 -12.70
C ARG A 93 7.88 -10.11 -11.35
N ALA A 94 8.47 -10.83 -10.39
CA ALA A 94 7.90 -10.99 -9.05
C ALA A 94 7.63 -9.64 -8.35
N THR A 95 8.52 -8.65 -8.54
CA THR A 95 8.32 -7.31 -7.99
C THR A 95 7.15 -6.60 -8.66
N PHE A 96 7.04 -6.67 -9.99
CA PHE A 96 5.96 -6.05 -10.75
C PHE A 96 4.62 -6.76 -10.52
N ASP A 97 4.61 -8.08 -10.40
CA ASP A 97 3.38 -8.85 -10.15
C ASP A 97 2.69 -8.36 -8.88
N VAL A 98 3.43 -8.20 -7.78
CA VAL A 98 2.86 -7.70 -6.52
C VAL A 98 2.61 -6.19 -6.55
N ASN A 99 3.64 -5.40 -6.92
CA ASN A 99 3.62 -3.95 -6.70
C ASN A 99 2.78 -3.19 -7.75
N VAL A 100 2.56 -3.79 -8.92
CA VAL A 100 1.88 -3.14 -10.06
C VAL A 100 0.67 -3.95 -10.50
N PHE A 101 0.87 -5.15 -11.03
CA PHE A 101 -0.22 -5.91 -11.66
C PHE A 101 -1.29 -6.32 -10.64
N GLY A 102 -0.91 -6.77 -9.45
CA GLY A 102 -1.85 -7.05 -8.38
C GLY A 102 -2.63 -5.82 -7.91
N ALA A 103 -1.99 -4.65 -7.82
CA ALA A 103 -2.68 -3.41 -7.50
C ALA A 103 -3.65 -2.98 -8.61
N VAL A 104 -3.25 -3.15 -9.89
CA VAL A 104 -4.13 -2.90 -11.04
C VAL A 104 -5.32 -3.85 -11.03
N ALA A 105 -5.09 -5.16 -10.92
CA ALA A 105 -6.13 -6.18 -10.93
C ALA A 105 -7.15 -5.94 -9.80
N LEU A 106 -6.67 -5.69 -8.57
CA LEU A 106 -7.53 -5.40 -7.42
C LEU A 106 -8.34 -4.11 -7.60
N THR A 107 -7.73 -3.06 -8.16
CA THR A 107 -8.45 -1.82 -8.45
C THR A 107 -9.57 -2.07 -9.47
N LEU A 108 -9.28 -2.78 -10.56
CA LEU A 108 -10.26 -3.07 -11.62
C LEU A 108 -11.42 -3.90 -11.09
N ALA A 109 -11.15 -4.93 -10.30
CA ALA A 109 -12.17 -5.78 -9.68
C ALA A 109 -13.07 -4.99 -8.71
N LEU A 110 -12.51 -4.05 -7.94
CA LEU A 110 -13.23 -3.23 -6.96
C LEU A 110 -13.79 -1.92 -7.54
N LEU A 111 -13.50 -1.59 -8.79
CA LEU A 111 -13.92 -0.32 -9.40
C LEU A 111 -15.45 -0.11 -9.36
N PRO A 112 -16.30 -1.12 -9.60
CA PRO A 112 -17.76 -0.95 -9.44
C PRO A 112 -18.15 -0.57 -8.00
N ALA A 113 -17.57 -1.21 -6.98
CA ALA A 113 -17.85 -0.91 -5.57
C ALA A 113 -17.36 0.48 -5.16
N LEU A 114 -16.15 0.87 -5.62
CA LEU A 114 -15.59 2.21 -5.42
C LEU A 114 -16.44 3.29 -6.05
N ARG A 115 -16.95 3.08 -7.28
CA ARG A 115 -17.82 4.03 -7.97
C ARG A 115 -19.15 4.22 -7.23
N ARG A 116 -19.78 3.14 -6.72
CA ARG A 116 -21.03 3.23 -5.94
C ARG A 116 -20.86 4.07 -4.68
N ALA A 117 -19.77 3.87 -3.96
CA ALA A 117 -19.45 4.61 -2.75
C ALA A 117 -18.91 6.04 -3.03
N ARG A 118 -18.58 6.39 -4.29
CA ARG A 118 -17.71 7.53 -4.60
C ARG A 118 -16.44 7.50 -3.76
N GLY A 119 -15.79 6.37 -3.72
CA GLY A 119 -14.73 6.03 -2.80
C GLY A 119 -13.43 6.80 -3.00
N GLN A 120 -12.45 6.42 -2.18
CA GLN A 120 -11.09 6.94 -2.25
C GLN A 120 -10.09 5.79 -2.38
N VAL A 121 -9.12 5.96 -3.27
CA VAL A 121 -8.00 5.02 -3.41
C VAL A 121 -6.72 5.68 -2.92
N VAL A 122 -6.02 5.02 -1.99
CA VAL A 122 -4.75 5.50 -1.42
C VAL A 122 -3.65 4.52 -1.81
N PHE A 123 -2.66 4.99 -2.52
CA PHE A 123 -1.48 4.21 -2.89
C PHE A 123 -0.32 4.51 -1.95
N ILE A 124 0.14 3.52 -1.18
CA ILE A 124 1.39 3.61 -0.43
C ILE A 124 2.53 3.32 -1.40
N ASN A 125 3.09 4.39 -1.91
CA ASN A 125 4.22 4.38 -2.82
C ASN A 125 5.54 4.39 -2.00
N SER A 126 6.54 5.11 -2.44
CA SER A 126 7.85 5.26 -1.80
C SER A 126 8.55 6.52 -2.34
N GLY A 127 9.54 7.00 -1.62
CA GLY A 127 10.53 7.91 -2.21
C GLY A 127 11.16 7.36 -3.49
N SER A 128 11.26 6.03 -3.60
CA SER A 128 11.77 5.32 -4.79
C SER A 128 10.84 5.44 -6.02
N GLY A 129 9.58 5.84 -5.87
CA GLY A 129 8.69 6.19 -6.99
C GLY A 129 8.84 7.62 -7.49
N ARG A 130 9.77 8.40 -6.92
CA ARG A 130 10.13 9.77 -7.34
C ARG A 130 11.59 9.92 -7.69
N ASN A 131 12.47 9.17 -7.03
CA ASN A 131 13.92 9.18 -7.23
C ASN A 131 14.46 7.75 -7.13
N VAL A 132 15.44 7.42 -7.94
CA VAL A 132 16.10 6.12 -7.89
C VAL A 132 17.23 6.12 -6.87
N SER A 133 17.50 4.95 -6.28
CA SER A 133 18.64 4.71 -5.39
C SER A 133 19.42 3.49 -5.88
N PRO A 134 20.74 3.43 -5.63
CA PRO A 134 21.53 2.26 -5.95
C PRO A 134 20.97 1.00 -5.30
N GLY A 135 20.99 -0.13 -6.02
CA GLY A 135 20.47 -1.39 -5.53
C GLY A 135 18.95 -1.52 -5.47
N MET A 136 18.18 -0.56 -6.01
CA MET A 136 16.72 -0.53 -5.93
C MET A 136 16.04 -0.48 -7.30
N ALA A 137 16.66 -1.02 -8.34
CA ALA A 137 16.22 -0.80 -9.72
C ALA A 137 14.80 -1.33 -9.99
N ALA A 138 14.55 -2.63 -9.75
CA ALA A 138 13.23 -3.23 -9.98
C ALA A 138 12.15 -2.60 -9.09
N TYR A 139 12.47 -2.37 -7.82
CA TYR A 139 11.57 -1.71 -6.88
C TYR A 139 11.23 -0.28 -7.32
N SER A 140 12.25 0.53 -7.65
CA SER A 140 12.02 1.90 -8.11
C SER A 140 11.16 1.92 -9.38
N ALA A 141 11.50 1.08 -10.37
CA ALA A 141 10.72 0.98 -11.60
C ALA A 141 9.25 0.63 -11.33
N SER A 142 8.98 -0.35 -10.43
CA SER A 142 7.62 -0.71 -10.05
C SER A 142 6.88 0.44 -9.35
N LYS A 143 7.56 1.21 -8.49
CA LYS A 143 6.96 2.36 -7.79
C LYS A 143 6.73 3.56 -8.71
N PHE A 144 7.56 3.78 -9.74
CA PHE A 144 7.28 4.72 -10.81
C PHE A 144 6.06 4.30 -11.63
N ALA A 145 5.95 3.00 -11.99
CA ALA A 145 4.79 2.46 -12.69
C ALA A 145 3.51 2.61 -11.85
N LEU A 146 3.56 2.30 -10.55
CA LEU A 146 2.43 2.47 -9.64
C LEU A 146 1.99 3.94 -9.52
N ARG A 147 2.95 4.91 -9.57
CA ARG A 147 2.62 6.32 -9.63
C ARG A 147 1.85 6.67 -10.89
N ALA A 148 2.35 6.23 -12.05
CA ALA A 148 1.69 6.48 -13.34
C ALA A 148 0.27 5.89 -13.35
N PHE A 149 0.08 4.70 -12.77
CA PHE A 149 -1.25 4.09 -12.63
C PHE A 149 -2.17 4.93 -11.74
N ALA A 150 -1.70 5.41 -10.58
CA ALA A 150 -2.48 6.28 -9.69
C ALA A 150 -2.90 7.59 -10.38
N ASP A 151 -1.99 8.20 -11.14
CA ASP A 151 -2.25 9.43 -11.88
C ASP A 151 -3.26 9.20 -13.02
N SER A 152 -3.18 8.05 -13.73
CA SER A 152 -4.15 7.66 -14.75
C SER A 152 -5.52 7.40 -14.13
N LEU A 153 -5.59 6.65 -13.02
CA LEU A 153 -6.85 6.38 -12.33
C LEU A 153 -7.55 7.69 -11.90
N ARG A 154 -6.81 8.67 -11.41
CA ARG A 154 -7.35 9.99 -11.02
C ARG A 154 -7.95 10.73 -12.22
N THR A 155 -7.32 10.60 -13.38
CA THR A 155 -7.77 11.25 -14.62
C THR A 155 -9.00 10.56 -15.21
N ASP A 156 -9.00 9.23 -15.22
CA ASP A 156 -10.03 8.42 -15.87
C ASP A 156 -11.30 8.27 -15.01
N GLU A 157 -11.16 8.38 -13.67
CA GLU A 157 -12.25 8.19 -12.69
C GLU A 157 -12.49 9.46 -11.86
N PRO A 158 -13.02 10.54 -12.43
CA PRO A 158 -13.22 11.82 -11.73
C PRO A 158 -14.24 11.76 -10.58
N GLY A 159 -14.97 10.65 -10.43
CA GLY A 159 -15.86 10.40 -9.29
C GLY A 159 -15.15 9.83 -8.07
N LEU A 160 -13.91 9.36 -8.21
CA LEU A 160 -13.07 8.85 -7.14
C LEU A 160 -12.05 9.89 -6.69
N ARG A 161 -11.62 9.82 -5.43
CA ARG A 161 -10.45 10.54 -4.94
C ARG A 161 -9.25 9.59 -4.96
N VAL A 162 -8.13 10.04 -5.50
CA VAL A 162 -6.94 9.20 -5.63
C VAL A 162 -5.72 9.91 -5.05
N THR A 163 -5.15 9.34 -3.98
CA THR A 163 -3.99 9.89 -3.28
C THR A 163 -2.80 8.95 -3.39
N THR A 164 -1.63 9.51 -3.65
CA THR A 164 -0.36 8.79 -3.56
C THR A 164 0.46 9.28 -2.37
N VAL A 165 0.75 8.40 -1.43
CA VAL A 165 1.61 8.67 -0.27
C VAL A 165 3.01 8.16 -0.56
N TYR A 166 4.02 9.00 -0.33
CA TYR A 166 5.44 8.70 -0.54
C TYR A 166 6.21 8.71 0.78
N PRO A 167 6.15 7.63 1.58
CA PRO A 167 6.94 7.54 2.79
C PRO A 167 8.44 7.53 2.48
N GLY A 168 9.22 8.12 3.38
CA GLY A 168 10.65 7.85 3.46
C GLY A 168 10.92 6.49 4.08
N ARG A 169 12.16 6.24 4.46
CA ARG A 169 12.55 5.02 5.16
C ARG A 169 11.76 4.89 6.45
N THR A 170 11.03 3.78 6.60
CA THR A 170 10.09 3.53 7.70
C THR A 170 10.50 2.25 8.42
N ASP A 171 10.44 2.23 9.75
CA ASP A 171 10.78 1.07 10.59
C ASP A 171 9.82 -0.11 10.30
N THR A 172 10.27 -1.03 9.47
CA THR A 172 9.56 -2.21 8.99
C THR A 172 10.52 -3.36 8.74
N ASP A 173 10.01 -4.59 8.58
CA ASP A 173 10.84 -5.74 8.20
C ASP A 173 11.57 -5.49 6.87
N MET A 174 10.88 -4.95 5.86
CA MET A 174 11.49 -4.55 4.57
C MET A 174 12.67 -3.58 4.75
N GLN A 175 12.57 -2.65 5.69
CA GLN A 175 13.65 -1.71 5.99
C GLN A 175 14.84 -2.39 6.68
N ARG A 176 14.60 -3.41 7.50
CA ARG A 176 15.67 -4.23 8.12
C ARG A 176 16.46 -4.97 7.05
N GLU A 177 15.75 -5.60 6.10
CA GLU A 177 16.35 -6.29 4.96
C GLU A 177 17.20 -5.36 4.10
N LEU A 178 16.69 -4.14 3.83
CA LEU A 178 17.43 -3.13 3.06
C LEU A 178 18.72 -2.68 3.79
N VAL A 179 18.66 -2.42 5.11
CA VAL A 179 19.85 -2.05 5.89
C VAL A 179 20.87 -3.17 5.91
N ALA A 180 20.44 -4.43 6.02
CA ALA A 180 21.30 -5.59 5.94
C ALA A 180 21.99 -5.69 4.56
N PHE A 181 21.26 -5.46 3.46
CA PHE A 181 21.83 -5.40 2.11
C PHE A 181 22.85 -4.25 1.96
N GLU A 182 22.61 -3.11 2.58
CA GLU A 182 23.52 -1.95 2.60
C GLU A 182 24.77 -2.19 3.49
N GLY A 183 24.81 -3.31 4.25
CA GLY A 183 25.90 -3.61 5.19
C GLY A 183 25.91 -2.72 6.42
N GLY A 184 24.79 -2.08 6.74
CA GLY A 184 24.64 -1.17 7.87
C GLY A 184 24.12 -1.84 9.14
N GLU A 185 24.22 -1.13 10.26
CA GLU A 185 23.57 -1.50 11.52
C GLU A 185 22.16 -0.88 11.59
N TYR A 186 21.18 -1.72 11.94
CA TYR A 186 19.80 -1.28 12.02
C TYR A 186 19.53 -0.49 13.31
N ASP A 187 19.11 0.76 13.13
CA ASP A 187 18.69 1.63 14.21
C ASP A 187 17.29 2.18 13.89
N PRO A 188 16.23 1.67 14.55
CA PRO A 188 14.85 2.10 14.27
C PRO A 188 14.64 3.60 14.52
N ALA A 189 15.48 4.19 15.39
CA ALA A 189 15.42 5.62 15.64
C ALA A 189 15.74 6.47 14.40
N LYS A 190 16.36 5.96 13.37
CA LYS A 190 16.69 6.67 12.12
C LYS A 190 15.53 6.70 11.11
N PHE A 191 14.45 5.97 11.36
CA PHE A 191 13.36 5.78 10.41
C PHE A 191 12.06 6.42 10.90
N LEU A 192 11.12 6.61 9.98
CA LEU A 192 9.74 6.93 10.34
C LEU A 192 9.12 5.75 11.11
N ARG A 193 8.28 6.04 12.08
CA ARG A 193 7.41 5.02 12.66
C ARG A 193 6.28 4.72 11.68
N PRO A 194 5.82 3.46 11.57
CA PRO A 194 4.63 3.10 10.79
C PRO A 194 3.40 3.97 11.14
N ASP A 195 3.23 4.30 12.43
CA ASP A 195 2.13 5.13 12.93
C ASP A 195 2.14 6.53 12.30
N THR A 196 3.32 7.14 12.11
CA THR A 196 3.42 8.46 11.47
C THR A 196 2.90 8.45 10.02
N VAL A 197 3.14 7.34 9.30
CA VAL A 197 2.59 7.15 7.95
C VAL A 197 1.08 6.91 8.02
N ALA A 198 0.63 6.12 8.98
CA ALA A 198 -0.77 5.80 9.19
C ALA A 198 -1.61 7.05 9.55
N GLU A 199 -1.10 7.91 10.42
CA GLU A 199 -1.73 9.20 10.75
C GLU A 199 -1.90 10.10 9.50
N ALA A 200 -0.90 10.15 8.63
CA ALA A 200 -1.01 10.90 7.38
C ALA A 200 -2.08 10.31 6.45
N VAL A 201 -2.18 8.97 6.35
CA VAL A 201 -3.23 8.31 5.59
C VAL A 201 -4.62 8.59 6.19
N ALA A 202 -4.77 8.51 7.52
CA ALA A 202 -6.04 8.82 8.17
C ALA A 202 -6.48 10.27 7.92
N ASN A 203 -5.55 11.22 7.96
CA ASN A 203 -5.83 12.63 7.63
C ASN A 203 -6.27 12.81 6.18
N VAL A 204 -5.64 12.10 5.24
CA VAL A 204 -6.04 12.08 3.83
C VAL A 204 -7.46 11.53 3.68
N VAL A 205 -7.76 10.42 4.32
CA VAL A 205 -9.09 9.79 4.27
C VAL A 205 -10.16 10.70 4.86
N ALA A 206 -9.84 11.39 5.95
CA ALA A 206 -10.75 12.34 6.64
C ALA A 206 -10.92 13.69 5.93
N THR A 207 -10.18 13.95 4.84
CA THR A 207 -10.32 15.21 4.08
C THR A 207 -11.76 15.38 3.58
N PRO A 208 -12.43 16.51 3.82
CA PRO A 208 -13.77 16.79 3.31
C PRO A 208 -13.86 16.62 1.79
N ARG A 209 -15.05 16.24 1.30
CA ARG A 209 -15.23 15.87 -0.12
C ARG A 209 -15.13 17.04 -1.11
N ASP A 210 -15.10 18.26 -0.67
CA ASP A 210 -14.82 19.46 -1.47
C ASP A 210 -13.33 19.68 -1.75
N GLY A 211 -12.46 18.86 -1.11
CA GLY A 211 -11.02 18.84 -1.32
C GLY A 211 -10.50 17.45 -1.72
N GLU A 212 -9.41 17.44 -2.45
CA GLU A 212 -8.67 16.23 -2.80
C GLU A 212 -7.19 16.41 -2.55
N VAL A 213 -6.59 15.45 -1.84
CA VAL A 213 -5.14 15.40 -1.61
C VAL A 213 -4.53 14.46 -2.64
N HIS A 214 -3.79 14.99 -3.60
CA HIS A 214 -3.19 14.17 -4.67
C HIS A 214 -1.92 13.47 -4.23
N GLU A 215 -1.04 14.16 -3.51
CA GLU A 215 0.24 13.60 -3.07
C GLU A 215 0.57 14.00 -1.63
N VAL A 216 1.13 13.05 -0.88
CA VAL A 216 1.70 13.30 0.45
C VAL A 216 3.12 12.78 0.50
N VAL A 217 4.07 13.62 0.85
CA VAL A 217 5.49 13.25 0.98
C VAL A 217 5.90 13.34 2.44
N ILE A 218 6.33 12.22 3.03
CA ILE A 218 6.72 12.14 4.43
C ILE A 218 8.18 11.69 4.50
N ARG A 219 8.99 12.42 5.25
CA ARG A 219 10.41 12.09 5.45
C ARG A 219 10.73 12.04 6.94
N PRO A 220 11.74 11.24 7.38
CA PRO A 220 12.26 11.38 8.72
C PRO A 220 12.63 12.85 9.00
N GLY A 221 12.17 13.37 10.15
CA GLY A 221 12.48 14.73 10.59
C GLY A 221 13.95 14.86 11.03
N PRO A 222 14.44 16.11 11.18
CA PRO A 222 15.73 16.35 11.80
C PRO A 222 15.71 15.87 13.25
N ARG A 223 16.84 15.36 13.72
CA ARG A 223 17.04 14.86 15.10
C ARG A 223 18.22 15.56 15.73
#